data_b9e7a405a3055089efe4c41c534d7f83
#
_entry.id   b9e7a405a3055089efe4c41c534d7f83
#
_cell.length_a   1.000
_cell.length_b   1.000
_cell.length_c   1.000
_cell.angle_alpha   90.00
_cell.angle_beta   90.00
_cell.angle_gamma   90.00
#
_symmetry.space_group_name_H-M   'P 1'
#
loop_
_entity.id
_entity.type
_entity.pdbx_description
1 polymer ?
#
loop_
_entity_poly.entity_id
_entity_poly.type
_entity_poly.pdbx_seq_one_letter_code
_entity_poly.pdbx_strand_id
1 'polypeptide(L)'
;MFRINMFQSGFGDCILVRLNTKSNENINILIDCGFKYKEILGKIKNLLGDTPTLNRLIITHYDADHIQGAISLIKENGSSSSPKNFNIEQVWLNSYRHLQFFEKEDSEITPIVSRNVKAYMAEKNIHDSKVEGNISASQASSLASEVFKNDYKWNFDAKGKAICTEEIDSLDLNTEVKIRLLSPTQDNLKDLEKSFIKDLSKMRLKPKDSEIFDDAFELYIQSLENESNIVEGPVSIRKDQICSAVVKELSVGESYKKDNAVGNGSSIAFVLEFENKKVLFLGDAHAEVVIDSLKSIYG
;
A
#
# COMPACT_ATOMS: atom_id res chain seq x y z
N MET A 1 -2.20 -25.02 -9.01
CA MET A 1 -1.99 -25.11 -7.54
C MET A 1 -2.31 -23.79 -6.88
N PHE A 2 -3.00 -23.79 -5.73
CA PHE A 2 -3.34 -22.57 -5.00
C PHE A 2 -2.88 -22.69 -3.54
N ARG A 3 -2.01 -21.82 -3.07
CA ARG A 3 -1.47 -21.81 -1.70
C ARG A 3 -1.52 -20.39 -1.11
N ILE A 4 -1.90 -20.30 0.14
CA ILE A 4 -1.90 -19.08 0.95
C ILE A 4 -0.98 -19.31 2.14
N ASN A 5 0.00 -18.44 2.32
CA ASN A 5 0.91 -18.45 3.44
C ASN A 5 0.67 -17.17 4.26
N MET A 6 0.10 -17.32 5.44
CA MET A 6 -0.04 -16.24 6.42
C MET A 6 1.16 -16.30 7.36
N PHE A 7 1.85 -15.16 7.48
CA PHE A 7 3.05 -15.07 8.32
C PHE A 7 2.73 -14.39 9.65
N GLN A 8 3.41 -14.80 10.69
CA GLN A 8 3.32 -14.15 11.99
C GLN A 8 4.05 -12.80 11.93
N SER A 9 3.35 -11.75 11.53
CA SER A 9 3.87 -10.40 11.32
C SER A 9 3.99 -9.55 12.60
N GLY A 10 3.50 -10.06 13.73
CA GLY A 10 3.34 -9.33 14.99
C GLY A 10 1.95 -8.74 15.04
N PHE A 11 1.79 -7.51 14.65
CA PHE A 11 0.51 -6.86 14.34
C PHE A 11 0.38 -6.68 12.84
N GLY A 12 -0.87 -6.51 12.37
CA GLY A 12 -1.20 -6.39 10.96
C GLY A 12 -0.98 -7.67 10.17
N ASP A 13 -1.11 -7.57 8.88
CA ASP A 13 -1.09 -8.71 7.97
C ASP A 13 0.25 -8.84 7.22
N CYS A 14 0.59 -10.08 6.86
CA CYS A 14 1.59 -10.40 5.86
C CYS A 14 1.20 -11.73 5.22
N ILE A 15 0.63 -11.67 4.03
CA ILE A 15 0.01 -12.83 3.37
C ILE A 15 0.63 -13.00 1.98
N LEU A 16 1.24 -14.17 1.72
CA LEU A 16 1.73 -14.54 0.40
C LEU A 16 0.78 -15.52 -0.27
N VAL A 17 0.17 -15.12 -1.36
CA VAL A 17 -0.64 -15.97 -2.24
C VAL A 17 0.23 -16.45 -3.38
N ARG A 18 0.22 -17.77 -3.62
CA ARG A 18 0.95 -18.40 -4.71
C ARG A 18 0.03 -19.27 -5.55
N LEU A 19 -0.02 -18.98 -6.81
CA LEU A 19 -0.81 -19.70 -7.80
C LEU A 19 0.13 -20.29 -8.85
N ASN A 20 -0.13 -21.52 -9.25
CA ASN A 20 0.46 -22.09 -10.43
C ASN A 20 -0.68 -22.54 -11.36
N THR A 21 -0.76 -21.92 -12.52
CA THR A 21 -1.84 -22.10 -13.50
C THR A 21 -1.67 -23.39 -14.28
N LYS A 22 -2.65 -23.75 -15.09
CA LYS A 22 -2.56 -24.88 -16.01
C LYS A 22 -1.55 -24.65 -17.13
N SER A 23 -1.35 -23.38 -17.51
CA SER A 23 -0.29 -22.95 -18.43
C SER A 23 1.11 -22.95 -17.79
N ASN A 24 1.22 -23.40 -16.54
CA ASN A 24 2.46 -23.43 -15.74
C ASN A 24 3.05 -22.04 -15.43
N GLU A 25 2.23 -21.01 -15.45
CA GLU A 25 2.60 -19.67 -14.98
C GLU A 25 2.49 -19.60 -13.47
N ASN A 26 3.48 -18.96 -12.84
CA ASN A 26 3.45 -18.67 -11.42
C ASN A 26 2.94 -17.23 -11.21
N ILE A 27 1.90 -17.08 -10.40
CA ILE A 27 1.41 -15.78 -9.94
C ILE A 27 1.58 -15.71 -8.43
N ASN A 28 2.34 -14.72 -7.99
CA ASN A 28 2.63 -14.48 -6.58
C ASN A 28 2.14 -13.07 -6.21
N ILE A 29 1.32 -13.00 -5.17
CA ILE A 29 0.80 -11.75 -4.63
C ILE A 29 1.20 -11.68 -3.17
N LEU A 30 1.89 -10.61 -2.78
CA LEU A 30 2.17 -10.29 -1.38
C LEU A 30 1.22 -9.19 -0.93
N ILE A 31 0.45 -9.46 0.12
CA ILE A 31 -0.53 -8.55 0.71
C ILE A 31 0.00 -8.14 2.07
N ASP A 32 0.23 -6.86 2.25
CA ASP A 32 0.83 -6.23 3.41
C ASP A 32 2.15 -6.86 3.86
N CYS A 33 2.87 -6.22 4.78
CA CYS A 33 4.17 -6.71 5.22
C CYS A 33 4.36 -6.74 6.75
N GLY A 34 3.40 -6.19 7.50
CA GLY A 34 3.42 -6.17 8.95
C GLY A 34 4.68 -5.56 9.57
N PHE A 35 4.87 -5.72 10.88
CA PHE A 35 6.04 -5.18 11.58
C PHE A 35 7.29 -6.08 11.48
N LYS A 36 7.11 -7.40 11.35
CA LYS A 36 8.22 -8.36 11.41
C LYS A 36 8.79 -8.74 10.04
N TYR A 37 8.73 -7.84 9.08
CA TYR A 37 9.18 -8.07 7.71
C TYR A 37 10.55 -8.77 7.63
N LYS A 38 11.55 -8.31 8.39
CA LYS A 38 12.91 -8.87 8.35
C LYS A 38 12.98 -10.34 8.75
N GLU A 39 12.13 -10.77 9.69
CA GLU A 39 12.04 -12.18 10.10
C GLU A 39 11.32 -13.04 9.05
N ILE A 40 10.45 -12.42 8.26
CA ILE A 40 9.59 -13.08 7.27
C ILE A 40 10.28 -13.16 5.90
N LEU A 41 11.11 -12.18 5.54
CA LEU A 41 11.74 -12.07 4.22
C LEU A 41 12.40 -13.36 3.74
N GLY A 42 13.20 -14.00 4.60
CA GLY A 42 13.85 -15.25 4.27
C GLY A 42 12.87 -16.40 3.99
N LYS A 43 11.74 -16.43 4.72
CA LYS A 43 10.68 -17.42 4.50
C LYS A 43 9.99 -17.20 3.17
N ILE A 44 9.69 -15.94 2.79
CA ILE A 44 9.10 -15.62 1.49
C ILE A 44 10.04 -16.02 0.36
N LYS A 45 11.34 -15.67 0.45
CA LYS A 45 12.35 -16.07 -0.54
C LYS A 45 12.43 -17.57 -0.71
N ASN A 46 12.51 -18.34 0.36
CA ASN A 46 12.55 -19.79 0.33
C ASN A 46 11.32 -20.41 -0.35
N LEU A 47 10.16 -19.76 -0.24
CA LEU A 47 8.93 -20.22 -0.88
C LEU A 47 8.85 -19.86 -2.37
N LEU A 48 9.49 -18.78 -2.80
CA LEU A 48 9.43 -18.29 -4.19
C LEU A 48 10.60 -18.77 -5.07
N GLY A 49 11.70 -19.24 -4.46
CA GLY A 49 12.87 -19.74 -5.19
C GLY A 49 13.91 -18.66 -5.51
N ASP A 50 14.81 -18.97 -6.44
CA ASP A 50 16.05 -18.21 -6.69
C ASP A 50 15.84 -16.85 -7.37
N THR A 51 14.78 -16.70 -8.15
CA THR A 51 14.41 -15.42 -8.79
C THR A 51 13.00 -15.02 -8.41
N PRO A 52 12.82 -14.56 -7.16
CA PRO A 52 11.48 -14.34 -6.62
C PRO A 52 10.82 -13.16 -7.32
N THR A 53 9.69 -13.44 -8.00
CA THR A 53 8.83 -12.45 -8.61
C THR A 53 7.54 -12.32 -7.82
N LEU A 54 7.18 -11.08 -7.51
CA LEU A 54 5.87 -10.69 -7.00
C LEU A 54 5.11 -9.97 -8.12
N ASN A 55 4.06 -10.60 -8.64
CA ASN A 55 3.23 -9.98 -9.68
C ASN A 55 2.45 -8.78 -9.14
N ARG A 56 2.10 -8.83 -7.85
CA ARG A 56 1.56 -7.68 -7.11
C ARG A 56 2.12 -7.65 -5.70
N LEU A 57 2.51 -6.46 -5.28
CA LEU A 57 2.62 -6.08 -3.88
C LEU A 57 1.41 -5.18 -3.57
N ILE A 58 0.49 -5.67 -2.77
CA ILE A 58 -0.74 -4.97 -2.41
C ILE A 58 -0.60 -4.48 -0.97
N ILE A 59 -0.67 -3.17 -0.77
CA ILE A 59 -0.77 -2.55 0.54
C ILE A 59 -2.21 -2.15 0.71
N THR A 60 -2.90 -2.81 1.63
CA THR A 60 -4.35 -2.68 1.78
C THR A 60 -4.74 -1.27 2.21
N HIS A 61 -4.10 -0.74 3.22
CA HIS A 61 -4.29 0.62 3.73
C HIS A 61 -3.02 1.11 4.45
N TYR A 62 -3.07 2.33 4.99
CA TYR A 62 -1.86 3.02 5.46
C TYR A 62 -1.58 2.89 6.95
N ASP A 63 -2.29 2.04 7.70
CA ASP A 63 -2.01 1.85 9.12
C ASP A 63 -0.64 1.20 9.34
N ALA A 64 0.03 1.60 10.40
CA ALA A 64 1.43 1.30 10.63
C ALA A 64 1.77 -0.19 10.59
N ASP A 65 0.89 -1.02 11.10
CA ASP A 65 1.04 -2.46 11.16
C ASP A 65 0.82 -3.17 9.80
N HIS A 66 0.34 -2.47 8.79
CA HIS A 66 0.27 -2.94 7.41
C HIS A 66 1.42 -2.44 6.55
N ILE A 67 1.85 -1.17 6.71
CA ILE A 67 2.81 -0.54 5.81
C ILE A 67 4.26 -0.55 6.28
N GLN A 68 4.55 -0.68 7.57
CA GLN A 68 5.90 -0.54 8.12
C GLN A 68 6.90 -1.52 7.49
N GLY A 69 6.50 -2.76 7.30
CA GLY A 69 7.32 -3.76 6.63
C GLY A 69 7.50 -3.47 5.14
N ALA A 70 6.48 -2.90 4.49
CA ALA A 70 6.54 -2.53 3.07
C ALA A 70 7.54 -1.39 2.82
N ILE A 71 7.62 -0.40 3.70
CA ILE A 71 8.66 0.64 3.63
C ILE A 71 10.05 0.01 3.65
N SER A 72 10.28 -0.91 4.59
CA SER A 72 11.56 -1.63 4.70
C SER A 72 11.83 -2.49 3.47
N LEU A 73 10.79 -3.18 2.94
CA LEU A 73 10.90 -4.02 1.76
C LEU A 73 11.33 -3.19 0.55
N ILE A 74 10.61 -2.13 0.21
CA ILE A 74 10.87 -1.31 -0.98
C ILE A 74 12.26 -0.66 -0.87
N LYS A 75 12.60 -0.10 0.30
CA LYS A 75 13.89 0.50 0.57
C LYS A 75 15.05 -0.49 0.41
N GLU A 76 14.96 -1.67 1.02
CA GLU A 76 16.00 -2.70 0.92
C GLU A 76 16.06 -3.35 -0.47
N ASN A 77 14.93 -3.41 -1.17
CA ASN A 77 14.87 -3.94 -2.53
C ASN A 77 15.55 -3.01 -3.55
N GLY A 78 15.49 -1.69 -3.32
CA GLY A 78 16.11 -0.68 -4.17
C GLY A 78 15.35 -0.48 -5.49
N SER A 79 16.07 -0.07 -6.53
CA SER A 79 15.47 0.24 -7.84
C SER A 79 14.73 -0.95 -8.45
N SER A 80 13.55 -0.68 -9.03
CA SER A 80 12.75 -1.70 -9.75
C SER A 80 13.47 -2.31 -10.94
N SER A 81 14.42 -1.59 -11.53
CA SER A 81 15.23 -2.09 -12.66
C SER A 81 16.39 -3.01 -12.24
N SER A 82 16.76 -3.00 -10.95
CA SER A 82 17.86 -3.81 -10.39
C SER A 82 17.55 -4.21 -8.94
N PRO A 83 16.47 -4.97 -8.71
CA PRO A 83 16.00 -5.28 -7.38
C PRO A 83 16.92 -6.28 -6.67
N LYS A 84 17.14 -6.08 -5.35
CA LYS A 84 18.01 -6.95 -4.54
C LYS A 84 17.31 -8.23 -4.06
N ASN A 85 16.01 -8.16 -3.83
CA ASN A 85 15.27 -9.24 -3.16
C ASN A 85 14.17 -9.84 -4.03
N PHE A 86 13.33 -9.00 -4.66
CA PHE A 86 12.17 -9.41 -5.43
C PHE A 86 12.05 -8.59 -6.71
N ASN A 87 11.75 -9.25 -7.81
CA ASN A 87 11.20 -8.56 -8.96
C ASN A 87 9.72 -8.25 -8.65
N ILE A 88 9.39 -6.99 -8.36
CA ILE A 88 8.02 -6.55 -8.11
C ILE A 88 7.49 -5.93 -9.38
N GLU A 89 6.52 -6.59 -10.03
CA GLU A 89 5.97 -6.13 -11.31
C GLU A 89 5.10 -4.89 -11.12
N GLN A 90 4.35 -4.82 -10.01
CA GLN A 90 3.50 -3.68 -9.72
C GLN A 90 3.19 -3.58 -8.22
N VAL A 91 3.06 -2.33 -7.75
CA VAL A 91 2.62 -2.00 -6.39
C VAL A 91 1.21 -1.41 -6.45
N TRP A 92 0.31 -1.90 -5.61
CA TRP A 92 -0.98 -1.28 -5.31
C TRP A 92 -0.90 -0.59 -3.96
N LEU A 93 -1.11 0.72 -3.97
CA LEU A 93 -1.08 1.57 -2.78
C LEU A 93 -1.83 2.86 -3.08
N ASN A 94 -2.83 3.19 -2.31
CA ASN A 94 -3.50 4.49 -2.39
C ASN A 94 -2.78 5.50 -1.50
N SER A 95 -2.08 6.46 -2.10
CA SER A 95 -1.52 7.62 -1.41
C SER A 95 -2.30 8.88 -1.77
N TYR A 96 -1.98 10.00 -1.13
CA TYR A 96 -2.71 11.25 -1.34
C TYR A 96 -2.77 11.69 -2.81
N ARG A 97 -1.70 11.50 -3.57
CA ARG A 97 -1.68 11.81 -5.01
C ARG A 97 -2.83 11.16 -5.78
N HIS A 98 -3.19 9.93 -5.42
CA HIS A 98 -4.22 9.16 -6.12
C HIS A 98 -5.66 9.60 -5.74
N LEU A 99 -5.85 10.19 -4.56
CA LEU A 99 -7.18 10.56 -4.06
C LEU A 99 -7.75 11.78 -4.77
N GLN A 100 -6.90 12.61 -5.35
CA GLN A 100 -7.27 13.89 -5.96
C GLN A 100 -7.87 13.77 -7.38
N PHE A 101 -7.74 12.62 -8.03
CA PHE A 101 -8.24 12.41 -9.39
C PHE A 101 -9.75 12.47 -9.51
N PHE A 102 -10.49 12.25 -8.43
CA PHE A 102 -11.95 12.33 -8.43
C PHE A 102 -12.50 13.75 -8.61
N GLU A 103 -11.74 14.77 -8.20
CA GLU A 103 -12.10 16.16 -8.35
C GLU A 103 -11.38 16.86 -9.51
N LYS A 104 -10.33 16.24 -10.03
CA LYS A 104 -9.42 16.81 -11.04
C LYS A 104 -9.24 15.82 -12.21
N GLU A 105 -10.35 15.37 -12.81
CA GLU A 105 -10.40 14.30 -13.83
C GLU A 105 -9.50 14.56 -15.05
N ASP A 106 -9.29 15.82 -15.43
CA ASP A 106 -8.46 16.23 -16.58
C ASP A 106 -6.99 16.50 -16.22
N SER A 107 -6.62 16.33 -14.95
CA SER A 107 -5.26 16.64 -14.50
C SER A 107 -4.37 15.40 -14.67
N GLU A 108 -3.64 15.33 -15.77
CA GLU A 108 -2.53 14.38 -15.89
C GLU A 108 -1.42 14.76 -14.91
N ILE A 109 -0.88 13.77 -14.17
CA ILE A 109 0.47 13.92 -13.59
C ILE A 109 1.40 13.98 -14.81
N THR A 110 1.72 15.20 -15.24
CA THR A 110 2.41 15.37 -16.50
C THR A 110 3.74 14.61 -16.50
N PRO A 111 4.05 13.89 -17.59
CA PRO A 111 5.35 13.24 -17.77
C PRO A 111 6.55 14.19 -17.60
N ILE A 112 6.32 15.49 -17.71
CA ILE A 112 7.29 16.57 -17.50
C ILE A 112 7.74 16.65 -16.05
N VAL A 113 6.81 16.58 -15.08
CA VAL A 113 7.14 16.55 -13.64
C VAL A 113 7.95 15.28 -13.33
N SER A 114 7.50 14.13 -13.82
CA SER A 114 8.23 12.87 -13.66
C SER A 114 9.63 12.91 -14.27
N ARG A 115 9.81 13.53 -15.44
CA ARG A 115 11.11 13.65 -16.12
C ARG A 115 12.04 14.61 -15.41
N ASN A 116 11.57 15.77 -14.97
CA ASN A 116 12.34 16.75 -14.20
C ASN A 116 12.74 16.18 -12.85
N VAL A 117 11.88 15.42 -12.21
CA VAL A 117 12.15 14.70 -10.96
C VAL A 117 13.25 13.68 -11.16
N LYS A 118 13.16 12.81 -12.19
CA LYS A 118 14.20 11.82 -12.50
C LYS A 118 15.55 12.48 -12.82
N ALA A 119 15.56 13.60 -13.54
CA ALA A 119 16.77 14.35 -13.82
C ALA A 119 17.38 14.94 -12.53
N TYR A 120 16.56 15.54 -11.69
CA TYR A 120 16.99 16.07 -10.40
C TYR A 120 17.53 14.97 -9.45
N MET A 121 16.88 13.79 -9.42
CA MET A 121 17.33 12.63 -8.67
C MET A 121 18.69 12.11 -9.15
N ALA A 122 18.91 12.08 -10.47
CA ALA A 122 20.17 11.63 -11.06
C ALA A 122 21.35 12.57 -10.72
N GLU A 123 21.10 13.88 -10.57
CA GLU A 123 22.13 14.86 -10.23
C GLU A 123 22.57 14.82 -8.75
N LYS A 124 21.72 14.35 -7.84
CA LYS A 124 21.94 14.53 -6.40
C LYS A 124 22.52 13.33 -5.65
N ASN A 125 22.64 12.13 -6.22
CA ASN A 125 23.27 10.91 -5.60
C ASN A 125 23.04 10.75 -4.08
N ILE A 126 21.77 10.76 -3.63
CA ILE A 126 21.47 11.02 -2.23
C ILE A 126 21.16 9.76 -1.42
N HIS A 127 21.78 9.64 -0.27
CA HIS A 127 21.57 8.66 0.78
C HIS A 127 20.51 9.13 1.81
N ASP A 128 19.82 8.15 2.38
CA ASP A 128 18.68 8.22 3.29
C ASP A 128 18.72 9.18 4.48
N SER A 129 17.62 9.89 4.72
CA SER A 129 17.32 10.50 6.02
C SER A 129 15.92 10.18 6.56
N LYS A 130 15.81 10.22 7.89
CA LYS A 130 14.59 9.88 8.63
C LYS A 130 13.72 11.12 8.80
N VAL A 131 12.44 11.02 8.41
CA VAL A 131 11.42 12.05 8.69
C VAL A 131 10.58 11.61 9.89
N GLU A 132 10.55 12.39 10.95
CA GLU A 132 9.68 12.20 12.11
C GLU A 132 8.37 13.00 11.95
N GLY A 133 7.24 12.32 12.01
CA GLY A 133 5.90 12.94 11.95
C GLY A 133 4.79 11.99 12.42
N ASN A 134 3.56 12.46 12.51
CA ASN A 134 2.40 11.65 12.92
C ASN A 134 2.30 10.36 12.08
N ILE A 135 2.11 9.25 12.79
CA ILE A 135 2.46 7.90 12.35
C ILE A 135 1.78 7.48 11.03
N SER A 136 0.51 7.81 10.79
CA SER A 136 -0.23 7.23 9.65
C SER A 136 0.03 7.91 8.29
N ALA A 137 -0.28 9.20 8.14
CA ALA A 137 -0.09 9.89 6.84
C ALA A 137 1.39 10.06 6.50
N SER A 138 2.25 10.30 7.49
CA SER A 138 3.70 10.37 7.31
C SER A 138 4.28 9.04 6.81
N GLN A 139 3.81 7.91 7.32
CA GLN A 139 4.27 6.60 6.86
C GLN A 139 3.74 6.25 5.47
N ALA A 140 2.48 6.60 5.16
CA ALA A 140 1.92 6.42 3.82
C ALA A 140 2.72 7.22 2.79
N SER A 141 3.01 8.49 3.05
CA SER A 141 3.83 9.32 2.17
C SER A 141 5.29 8.88 2.14
N SER A 142 5.82 8.28 3.22
CA SER A 142 7.17 7.68 3.24
C SER A 142 7.23 6.45 2.34
N LEU A 143 6.23 5.56 2.39
CA LEU A 143 6.13 4.42 1.46
C LEU A 143 5.95 4.90 0.02
N ALA A 144 5.06 5.87 -0.19
CA ALA A 144 4.82 6.49 -1.49
C ALA A 144 6.11 7.07 -2.09
N SER A 145 6.90 7.79 -1.28
CA SER A 145 8.21 8.33 -1.66
C SER A 145 9.20 7.24 -2.05
N GLU A 146 9.27 6.13 -1.31
CA GLU A 146 10.15 5.02 -1.66
C GLU A 146 9.70 4.29 -2.94
N VAL A 147 8.39 4.10 -3.15
CA VAL A 147 7.84 3.54 -4.40
C VAL A 147 8.18 4.43 -5.58
N PHE A 148 8.01 5.74 -5.44
CA PHE A 148 8.29 6.75 -6.45
C PHE A 148 9.78 6.82 -6.79
N LYS A 149 10.64 7.01 -5.78
CA LYS A 149 12.10 7.12 -5.90
C LYS A 149 12.73 5.93 -6.62
N ASN A 150 12.23 4.73 -6.34
CA ASN A 150 12.75 3.48 -6.88
C ASN A 150 12.09 3.05 -8.19
N ASP A 151 11.25 3.91 -8.78
CA ASP A 151 10.63 3.75 -10.11
C ASP A 151 9.77 2.48 -10.25
N TYR A 152 9.05 2.08 -9.19
CA TYR A 152 8.11 0.97 -9.27
C TYR A 152 6.86 1.36 -10.07
N LYS A 153 6.34 0.42 -10.86
CA LYS A 153 5.01 0.57 -11.46
C LYS A 153 3.98 0.66 -10.34
N TRP A 154 3.28 1.78 -10.25
CA TRP A 154 2.40 2.10 -9.16
C TRP A 154 0.98 2.32 -9.63
N ASN A 155 0.02 1.53 -9.11
CA ASN A 155 -1.40 1.55 -9.48
C ASN A 155 -1.62 1.52 -11.01
N PHE A 156 -0.76 0.80 -11.74
CA PHE A 156 -0.81 0.79 -13.20
C PHE A 156 -2.11 0.15 -13.73
N ASP A 157 -2.68 -0.81 -13.01
CA ASP A 157 -3.97 -1.42 -13.35
C ASP A 157 -5.13 -0.41 -13.32
N ALA A 158 -5.03 0.62 -12.47
CA ALA A 158 -5.93 1.77 -12.44
C ALA A 158 -5.40 2.97 -13.24
N LYS A 159 -4.48 2.76 -14.19
CA LYS A 159 -3.86 3.81 -15.01
C LYS A 159 -3.22 4.94 -14.20
N GLY A 160 -2.67 4.60 -13.03
CA GLY A 160 -2.04 5.55 -12.10
C GLY A 160 -3.02 6.31 -11.20
N LYS A 161 -4.30 5.98 -11.25
CA LYS A 161 -5.34 6.50 -10.33
C LYS A 161 -5.42 5.64 -9.05
N ALA A 162 -6.39 5.94 -8.19
CA ALA A 162 -6.64 5.14 -7.02
C ALA A 162 -7.17 3.74 -7.38
N ILE A 163 -6.75 2.74 -6.60
CA ILE A 163 -7.35 1.41 -6.62
C ILE A 163 -8.66 1.49 -5.84
N CYS A 164 -9.79 1.48 -6.54
CA CYS A 164 -11.13 1.50 -5.97
C CYS A 164 -12.13 0.82 -6.91
N THR A 165 -13.32 0.54 -6.38
CA THR A 165 -14.36 -0.23 -7.10
C THR A 165 -14.86 0.47 -8.36
N GLU A 166 -14.83 1.80 -8.40
CA GLU A 166 -15.27 2.59 -9.56
C GLU A 166 -14.23 2.65 -10.68
N GLU A 167 -12.93 2.50 -10.37
CA GLU A 167 -11.87 2.47 -11.38
C GLU A 167 -11.55 1.05 -11.84
N ILE A 168 -11.73 0.05 -10.99
CA ILE A 168 -11.48 -1.37 -11.29
C ILE A 168 -12.62 -2.21 -10.73
N ASP A 169 -13.55 -2.65 -11.57
CA ASP A 169 -14.55 -3.64 -11.18
C ASP A 169 -13.91 -5.04 -11.07
N SER A 170 -13.19 -5.43 -12.12
CA SER A 170 -12.46 -6.69 -12.15
C SER A 170 -11.19 -6.58 -12.96
N LEU A 171 -10.18 -7.38 -12.61
CA LEU A 171 -8.90 -7.47 -13.26
C LEU A 171 -8.53 -8.92 -13.52
N ASP A 172 -8.29 -9.27 -14.77
CA ASP A 172 -7.71 -10.56 -15.13
C ASP A 172 -6.18 -10.44 -15.04
N LEU A 173 -5.56 -11.13 -14.07
CA LEU A 173 -4.11 -11.22 -13.98
C LEU A 173 -3.55 -12.09 -15.10
N ASN A 174 -4.32 -13.09 -15.49
CA ASN A 174 -4.17 -13.89 -16.71
C ASN A 174 -5.50 -14.57 -17.04
N THR A 175 -5.51 -15.53 -17.95
CA THR A 175 -6.74 -16.24 -18.38
C THR A 175 -7.40 -17.09 -17.29
N GLU A 176 -6.69 -17.40 -16.20
CA GLU A 176 -7.17 -18.31 -15.14
C GLU A 176 -7.35 -17.62 -13.79
N VAL A 177 -6.78 -16.42 -13.60
CA VAL A 177 -6.75 -15.72 -12.31
C VAL A 177 -7.38 -14.34 -12.46
N LYS A 178 -8.43 -14.12 -11.69
CA LYS A 178 -9.18 -12.85 -11.67
C LYS A 178 -9.23 -12.27 -10.26
N ILE A 179 -9.09 -10.96 -10.17
CA ILE A 179 -9.36 -10.16 -8.97
C ILE A 179 -10.64 -9.37 -9.20
N ARG A 180 -11.52 -9.35 -8.19
CA ARG A 180 -12.68 -8.45 -8.13
C ARG A 180 -12.58 -7.59 -6.89
N LEU A 181 -12.56 -6.26 -7.07
CA LEU A 181 -12.52 -5.34 -5.95
C LEU A 181 -13.86 -5.32 -5.20
N LEU A 182 -13.76 -5.22 -3.88
CA LEU A 182 -14.89 -5.08 -2.96
C LEU A 182 -14.84 -3.73 -2.22
N SER A 183 -13.65 -3.18 -2.05
CA SER A 183 -13.33 -1.96 -1.32
C SER A 183 -11.96 -1.44 -1.79
N PRO A 184 -11.63 -0.16 -1.62
CA PRO A 184 -12.53 0.91 -1.19
C PRO A 184 -13.45 1.39 -2.30
N THR A 185 -14.54 2.09 -1.92
CA THR A 185 -15.32 2.91 -2.83
C THR A 185 -14.69 4.31 -2.97
N GLN A 186 -15.09 5.06 -3.98
CA GLN A 186 -14.69 6.44 -4.14
C GLN A 186 -15.05 7.30 -2.90
N ASP A 187 -16.20 7.04 -2.27
CA ASP A 187 -16.61 7.79 -1.08
C ASP A 187 -15.70 7.50 0.13
N ASN A 188 -15.28 6.25 0.32
CA ASN A 188 -14.27 5.92 1.34
C ASN A 188 -12.96 6.69 1.10
N LEU A 189 -12.54 6.81 -0.15
CA LEU A 189 -11.31 7.52 -0.50
C LEU A 189 -11.44 9.04 -0.35
N LYS A 190 -12.61 9.63 -0.58
CA LYS A 190 -12.86 11.05 -0.27
C LYS A 190 -12.75 11.36 1.23
N ASP A 191 -13.21 10.44 2.08
CA ASP A 191 -13.04 10.60 3.52
C ASP A 191 -11.57 10.44 3.95
N LEU A 192 -10.84 9.53 3.30
CA LEU A 192 -9.39 9.40 3.45
C LEU A 192 -8.68 10.69 3.04
N GLU A 193 -9.03 11.30 1.91
CA GLU A 193 -8.46 12.56 1.43
C GLU A 193 -8.57 13.68 2.47
N LYS A 194 -9.75 13.86 3.05
CA LYS A 194 -9.97 14.85 4.12
C LYS A 194 -9.05 14.62 5.32
N SER A 195 -8.82 13.36 5.69
CA SER A 195 -7.90 13.00 6.76
C SER A 195 -6.46 13.33 6.40
N PHE A 196 -6.03 12.99 5.18
CA PHE A 196 -4.69 13.29 4.66
C PHE A 196 -4.39 14.79 4.64
N ILE A 197 -5.31 15.63 4.14
CA ILE A 197 -5.16 17.11 4.11
C ILE A 197 -4.83 17.63 5.50
N LYS A 198 -5.53 17.14 6.53
CA LYS A 198 -5.29 17.54 7.91
C LYS A 198 -3.89 17.17 8.38
N ASP A 199 -3.41 16.00 8.02
CA ASP A 199 -2.09 15.50 8.43
C ASP A 199 -0.94 16.10 7.62
N LEU A 200 -1.11 16.27 6.30
CA LEU A 200 -0.17 17.00 5.45
C LEU A 200 0.04 18.44 5.94
N SER A 201 -1.03 19.09 6.41
CA SER A 201 -0.92 20.44 6.98
C SER A 201 -0.03 20.46 8.23
N LYS A 202 -0.05 19.42 9.06
CA LYS A 202 0.87 19.28 10.23
C LYS A 202 2.31 19.08 9.78
N MET A 203 2.54 18.41 8.65
CA MET A 203 3.85 18.22 8.03
C MET A 203 4.32 19.46 7.26
N ARG A 204 3.59 20.59 7.31
CA ARG A 204 3.83 21.83 6.55
C ARG A 204 3.75 21.67 5.03
N LEU A 205 3.20 20.57 4.55
CA LEU A 205 2.87 20.35 3.15
C LEU A 205 1.51 21.01 2.88
N LYS A 206 1.43 21.85 1.84
CA LYS A 206 0.20 22.60 1.50
C LYS A 206 -0.18 22.26 0.06
N PRO A 207 -1.20 21.42 -0.14
CA PRO A 207 -1.78 21.22 -1.46
C PRO A 207 -2.23 22.55 -2.08
N LYS A 208 -2.04 22.71 -3.39
CA LYS A 208 -2.58 23.82 -4.16
C LYS A 208 -3.88 23.39 -4.84
N ASP A 209 -4.85 24.26 -4.90
CA ASP A 209 -6.19 23.91 -5.40
C ASP A 209 -6.23 23.58 -6.90
N SER A 210 -5.25 24.02 -7.68
CA SER A 210 -5.25 23.93 -9.15
C SER A 210 -4.45 22.75 -9.73
N GLU A 211 -3.66 22.07 -8.92
CA GLU A 211 -2.75 21.02 -9.38
C GLU A 211 -2.90 19.77 -8.50
N ILE A 212 -2.56 18.59 -9.06
CA ILE A 212 -2.43 17.39 -8.23
C ILE A 212 -1.19 17.54 -7.37
N PHE A 213 -1.38 17.49 -6.06
CA PHE A 213 -0.30 17.51 -5.10
C PHE A 213 0.30 16.11 -4.98
N ASP A 214 1.56 15.96 -5.40
CA ASP A 214 2.28 14.69 -5.31
C ASP A 214 2.98 14.58 -3.94
N ASP A 215 2.31 13.95 -2.98
CA ASP A 215 2.83 13.73 -1.63
C ASP A 215 4.13 12.90 -1.62
N ALA A 216 4.27 11.98 -2.54
CA ALA A 216 5.48 11.17 -2.69
C ALA A 216 6.69 12.02 -3.11
N PHE A 217 6.48 12.90 -4.09
CA PHE A 217 7.50 13.82 -4.56
C PHE A 217 7.87 14.87 -3.52
N GLU A 218 6.86 15.52 -2.91
CA GLU A 218 7.09 16.56 -1.92
C GLU A 218 7.83 16.04 -0.69
N LEU A 219 7.48 14.85 -0.21
CA LEU A 219 8.22 14.25 0.90
C LEU A 219 9.63 13.87 0.51
N TYR A 220 9.84 13.38 -0.71
CA TYR A 220 11.16 13.09 -1.23
C TYR A 220 12.02 14.37 -1.25
N ILE A 221 11.53 15.48 -1.78
CA ILE A 221 12.25 16.75 -1.80
C ILE A 221 12.58 17.25 -0.39
N GLN A 222 11.63 17.18 0.54
CA GLN A 222 11.90 17.54 1.95
C GLN A 222 12.98 16.68 2.58
N SER A 223 13.06 15.39 2.25
CA SER A 223 14.12 14.52 2.75
C SER A 223 15.50 15.00 2.28
N LEU A 224 15.60 15.47 1.03
CA LEU A 224 16.85 16.00 0.48
C LEU A 224 17.30 17.31 1.14
N GLU A 225 16.35 18.21 1.42
CA GLU A 225 16.63 19.50 2.09
C GLU A 225 17.09 19.30 3.54
N ASN A 226 16.51 18.30 4.23
CA ASN A 226 16.89 17.99 5.61
C ASN A 226 18.28 17.36 5.72
N GLU A 227 18.74 16.59 4.73
CA GLU A 227 20.11 16.04 4.71
C GLU A 227 21.20 17.13 4.72
N SER A 228 20.91 18.31 4.14
CA SER A 228 21.84 19.44 4.14
C SER A 228 21.98 20.15 5.49
N ASN A 229 21.11 19.85 6.48
CA ASN A 229 20.99 20.58 7.75
C ASN A 229 21.13 19.72 9.02
N ILE A 230 21.62 18.47 8.95
CA ILE A 230 21.60 17.56 10.11
C ILE A 230 22.69 17.92 11.12
N VAL A 231 22.25 18.33 12.31
CA VAL A 231 22.98 18.21 13.58
C VAL A 231 22.46 16.95 14.26
N GLU A 232 23.35 15.99 14.48
CA GLU A 232 23.01 14.71 15.12
C GLU A 232 22.46 14.91 16.54
N GLY A 233 21.23 14.45 16.78
CA GLY A 233 20.61 14.31 18.08
C GLY A 233 20.12 12.87 18.30
N PRO A 234 20.22 12.29 19.52
CA PRO A 234 19.81 10.91 19.75
C PRO A 234 18.29 10.76 19.70
N VAL A 235 17.81 9.85 18.85
CA VAL A 235 16.39 9.50 18.71
C VAL A 235 16.00 8.55 19.84
N SER A 236 15.17 9.03 20.78
CA SER A 236 14.54 8.17 21.75
C SER A 236 13.27 7.55 21.16
N ILE A 237 13.30 6.25 20.89
CA ILE A 237 12.12 5.48 20.56
C ILE A 237 11.24 5.41 21.82
N ARG A 238 10.15 6.16 21.87
CA ARG A 238 9.10 5.90 22.84
C ARG A 238 8.48 4.55 22.46
N LYS A 239 8.70 3.56 23.31
CA LYS A 239 7.86 2.37 23.37
C LYS A 239 6.50 2.82 23.90
N ASP A 240 5.60 3.19 23.02
CA ASP A 240 4.21 3.31 23.42
C ASP A 240 3.77 1.91 23.82
N GLN A 241 3.19 1.85 25.00
CA GLN A 241 2.73 0.60 25.60
C GLN A 241 1.73 -0.03 24.65
N ILE A 242 2.15 -1.14 24.05
CA ILE A 242 1.26 -2.02 23.33
C ILE A 242 0.26 -2.50 24.35
N CYS A 243 -0.95 -1.97 24.30
CA CYS A 243 -2.07 -2.56 25.01
C CYS A 243 -2.15 -4.01 24.54
N SER A 244 -1.82 -4.94 25.45
CA SER A 244 -2.16 -6.34 25.24
C SER A 244 -3.67 -6.37 25.05
N ALA A 245 -4.11 -6.58 23.80
CA ALA A 245 -5.50 -6.87 23.52
C ALA A 245 -5.82 -8.13 24.32
N VAL A 246 -6.53 -7.94 25.43
CA VAL A 246 -7.20 -9.02 26.11
C VAL A 246 -8.15 -9.59 25.08
N VAL A 247 -7.86 -10.78 24.59
CA VAL A 247 -8.82 -11.56 23.82
C VAL A 247 -9.99 -11.78 24.78
N LYS A 248 -10.92 -10.84 24.77
CA LYS A 248 -12.22 -11.05 25.39
C LYS A 248 -12.85 -12.18 24.62
N GLU A 249 -13.14 -13.28 25.29
CA GLU A 249 -14.03 -14.28 24.75
C GLU A 249 -15.22 -13.54 24.12
N LEU A 250 -15.47 -13.83 22.85
CA LEU A 250 -16.64 -13.33 22.15
C LEU A 250 -17.85 -13.84 22.91
N SER A 251 -18.38 -13.04 23.82
CA SER A 251 -19.61 -13.35 24.49
C SER A 251 -20.73 -13.31 23.46
N VAL A 252 -21.39 -14.43 23.27
CA VAL A 252 -22.58 -14.54 22.44
C VAL A 252 -23.61 -13.54 23.00
N GLY A 253 -23.76 -12.38 22.31
CA GLY A 253 -24.73 -11.36 22.72
C GLY A 253 -24.27 -9.90 22.69
N GLU A 254 -23.00 -9.59 22.37
CA GLU A 254 -22.63 -8.20 22.12
C GLU A 254 -23.17 -7.74 20.76
N SER A 255 -23.84 -6.57 20.75
CA SER A 255 -24.29 -5.95 19.50
C SER A 255 -23.08 -5.58 18.65
N TYR A 256 -23.13 -5.89 17.34
CA TYR A 256 -22.14 -5.45 16.37
C TYR A 256 -21.88 -3.95 16.50
N LYS A 257 -20.61 -3.58 16.66
CA LYS A 257 -20.17 -2.18 16.63
C LYS A 257 -19.55 -1.91 15.29
N LYS A 258 -20.13 -0.98 14.55
CA LYS A 258 -19.60 -0.55 13.25
C LYS A 258 -18.21 0.06 13.43
N ASP A 259 -17.26 -0.40 12.62
CA ASP A 259 -15.98 0.28 12.46
C ASP A 259 -16.18 1.55 11.62
N ASN A 260 -15.67 2.68 12.11
CA ASN A 260 -15.73 3.97 11.45
C ASN A 260 -14.33 4.56 11.23
N ALA A 261 -13.27 3.77 11.41
CA ALA A 261 -11.91 4.22 11.15
C ALA A 261 -11.73 4.49 9.65
N VAL A 262 -11.34 5.72 9.31
CA VAL A 262 -11.18 6.14 7.91
C VAL A 262 -10.08 5.34 7.21
N GLY A 263 -8.99 5.02 7.94
CA GLY A 263 -7.92 4.15 7.45
C GLY A 263 -8.47 2.80 7.02
N ASN A 264 -9.16 2.11 7.93
CA ASN A 264 -9.76 0.80 7.68
C ASN A 264 -10.75 0.85 6.51
N GLY A 265 -11.59 1.88 6.44
CA GLY A 265 -12.52 2.08 5.32
C GLY A 265 -11.86 2.25 3.96
N SER A 266 -10.57 2.60 3.91
CA SER A 266 -9.79 2.73 2.68
C SER A 266 -9.08 1.44 2.24
N SER A 267 -9.26 0.33 2.98
CA SER A 267 -8.61 -0.94 2.69
C SER A 267 -8.96 -1.47 1.31
N ILE A 268 -7.94 -1.85 0.54
CA ILE A 268 -8.09 -2.57 -0.72
C ILE A 268 -8.50 -4.01 -0.40
N ALA A 269 -9.79 -4.27 -0.48
CA ALA A 269 -10.36 -5.60 -0.29
C ALA A 269 -10.82 -6.18 -1.62
N PHE A 270 -10.64 -7.48 -1.80
CA PHE A 270 -10.95 -8.14 -3.07
C PHE A 270 -11.26 -9.62 -2.93
N VAL A 271 -11.94 -10.16 -3.93
CA VAL A 271 -12.06 -11.60 -4.17
C VAL A 271 -11.02 -12.00 -5.20
N LEU A 272 -10.22 -13.01 -4.87
CA LEU A 272 -9.35 -13.70 -5.82
C LEU A 272 -10.06 -14.95 -6.31
N GLU A 273 -10.32 -15.01 -7.61
CA GLU A 273 -10.94 -16.14 -8.28
C GLU A 273 -9.87 -16.93 -9.04
N PHE A 274 -9.77 -18.22 -8.78
CA PHE A 274 -8.87 -19.14 -9.47
C PHE A 274 -9.51 -20.51 -9.57
N GLU A 275 -9.67 -21.02 -10.79
CA GLU A 275 -10.42 -22.23 -11.05
C GLU A 275 -11.85 -22.12 -10.46
N ASN A 276 -12.26 -23.07 -9.60
CA ASN A 276 -13.55 -23.05 -8.91
C ASN A 276 -13.48 -22.50 -7.49
N LYS A 277 -12.40 -21.76 -7.14
CA LYS A 277 -12.19 -21.22 -5.81
C LYS A 277 -12.33 -19.71 -5.83
N LYS A 278 -12.96 -19.19 -4.79
CA LYS A 278 -13.05 -17.77 -4.49
C LYS A 278 -12.53 -17.55 -3.08
N VAL A 279 -11.57 -16.66 -2.92
CA VAL A 279 -10.99 -16.33 -1.61
C VAL A 279 -11.06 -14.83 -1.42
N LEU A 280 -11.55 -14.42 -0.25
CA LEU A 280 -11.64 -13.02 0.15
C LEU A 280 -10.38 -12.62 0.90
N PHE A 281 -9.83 -11.49 0.49
CA PHE A 281 -8.79 -10.76 1.20
C PHE A 281 -9.38 -9.40 1.55
N LEU A 282 -9.52 -9.13 2.84
CA LEU A 282 -10.34 -8.02 3.30
C LEU A 282 -9.52 -6.87 3.87
N GLY A 283 -8.27 -7.13 4.34
CA GLY A 283 -7.59 -6.18 5.20
C GLY A 283 -8.54 -5.79 6.34
N ASP A 284 -8.60 -4.52 6.64
CA ASP A 284 -9.47 -3.96 7.69
C ASP A 284 -10.70 -3.23 7.10
N ALA A 285 -11.14 -3.63 5.88
CA ALA A 285 -12.25 -2.99 5.17
C ALA A 285 -13.55 -3.02 5.97
N HIS A 286 -14.34 -1.95 5.86
CA HIS A 286 -15.64 -1.87 6.51
C HIS A 286 -16.58 -2.98 6.01
N ALA A 287 -17.15 -3.74 6.93
CA ALA A 287 -17.97 -4.92 6.62
C ALA A 287 -19.18 -4.59 5.73
N GLU A 288 -19.83 -3.45 5.93
CA GLU A 288 -20.98 -3.03 5.13
C GLU A 288 -20.61 -2.83 3.66
N VAL A 289 -19.48 -2.16 3.39
CA VAL A 289 -18.99 -1.93 2.03
C VAL A 289 -18.70 -3.25 1.33
N VAL A 290 -18.02 -4.16 2.03
CA VAL A 290 -17.71 -5.50 1.51
C VAL A 290 -18.99 -6.30 1.21
N ILE A 291 -19.96 -6.29 2.14
CA ILE A 291 -21.22 -7.02 1.98
C ILE A 291 -22.01 -6.48 0.78
N ASP A 292 -22.10 -5.17 0.63
CA ASP A 292 -22.84 -4.54 -0.46
C ASP A 292 -22.17 -4.82 -1.82
N SER A 293 -20.83 -4.76 -1.88
CA SER A 293 -20.08 -5.15 -3.07
C SER A 293 -20.28 -6.63 -3.42
N LEU A 294 -20.24 -7.53 -2.43
CA LEU A 294 -20.50 -8.96 -2.66
C LEU A 294 -21.91 -9.23 -3.18
N LYS A 295 -22.92 -8.53 -2.65
CA LYS A 295 -24.30 -8.62 -3.16
C LYS A 295 -24.40 -8.10 -4.59
N SER A 296 -23.72 -7.02 -4.91
CA SER A 296 -23.71 -6.49 -6.27
C SER A 296 -23.07 -7.44 -7.28
N ILE A 297 -22.01 -8.14 -6.89
CA ILE A 297 -21.24 -9.02 -7.78
C ILE A 297 -21.86 -10.41 -7.92
N TYR A 298 -22.41 -10.96 -6.83
CA TYR A 298 -22.80 -12.37 -6.75
C TYR A 298 -24.28 -12.59 -6.36
N GLY A 299 -24.99 -11.53 -5.92
CA GLY A 299 -26.37 -11.59 -5.45
C GLY A 299 -27.40 -11.67 -6.47
#